data_ff49ccd63ed438327e983b4c70db7ac4
#
_entry.id   ff49ccd63ed438327e983b4c70db7ac4
#
_cell.length_a   1.000
_cell.length_b   1.000
_cell.length_c   1.000
_cell.angle_alpha   90.00
_cell.angle_beta   90.00
_cell.angle_gamma   90.00
#
_symmetry.space_group_name_H-M   'P 1'
#
loop_
_entity.id
_entity.type
_entity.pdbx_description
1 polymer ?
#
loop_
_entity_poly.entity_id
_entity_poly.type
_entity_poly.pdbx_seq_one_letter_code
_entity_poly.pdbx_strand_id
1 'polypeptide(L)'
;MAESQYTAPATYTITFPSLSQAEVKVSVNGAELSTSNYSISGYQKTGSGTVTISSTVNTGDIVRIYRDTDIASPEATFAAGASIKAADLNNNNQQLRYKLEEKIDESNIATQAVVTDALRDLNVTTEKIANLSVINSKIGPDAVTNDKIAD
;
A
#
# COMPACT_ATOMS: atom_id res chain seq x y z
N MET A 1 -24.12 -5.93 -21.76
CA MET A 1 -23.99 -4.84 -20.76
C MET A 1 -22.94 -3.90 -21.30
N ALA A 2 -23.27 -2.61 -21.44
CA ALA A 2 -22.30 -1.61 -21.86
C ALA A 2 -21.27 -1.44 -20.74
N GLU A 3 -20.01 -1.76 -21.00
CA GLU A 3 -18.92 -1.46 -20.10
C GLU A 3 -18.78 0.06 -20.01
N SER A 4 -18.99 0.61 -18.83
CA SER A 4 -18.69 2.02 -18.58
C SER A 4 -17.19 2.13 -18.30
N GLN A 5 -16.43 2.52 -19.31
CA GLN A 5 -15.04 2.93 -19.11
C GLN A 5 -15.04 4.34 -18.52
N TYR A 6 -14.39 4.52 -17.38
CA TYR A 6 -14.09 5.84 -16.88
C TYR A 6 -12.79 6.30 -17.55
N THR A 7 -12.93 7.25 -18.46
CA THR A 7 -11.76 7.94 -19.04
C THR A 7 -11.29 9.02 -18.05
N ALA A 8 -9.98 9.18 -17.92
CA ALA A 8 -9.39 10.29 -17.17
C ALA A 8 -9.91 11.66 -17.64
N PRO A 9 -10.01 12.65 -16.73
CA PRO A 9 -9.53 12.59 -15.36
C PRO A 9 -10.53 11.96 -14.39
N ALA A 10 -10.10 10.93 -13.65
CA ALA A 10 -10.84 10.43 -12.49
C ALA A 10 -10.48 11.27 -11.26
N THR A 11 -11.48 11.67 -10.47
CA THR A 11 -11.32 12.57 -9.33
C THR A 11 -11.67 11.85 -8.04
N TYR A 12 -10.80 11.94 -7.04
CA TYR A 12 -10.92 11.27 -5.75
C TYR A 12 -10.63 12.23 -4.60
N THR A 13 -11.25 12.00 -3.44
CA THR A 13 -11.06 12.82 -2.24
C THR A 13 -9.98 12.20 -1.35
N ILE A 14 -9.07 13.04 -0.83
CA ILE A 14 -8.14 12.67 0.24
C ILE A 14 -8.90 12.66 1.56
N THR A 15 -8.84 11.54 2.31
CA THR A 15 -9.59 11.34 3.56
C THR A 15 -8.70 11.12 4.79
N PHE A 16 -7.40 11.28 4.65
CA PHE A 16 -6.41 11.05 5.71
C PHE A 16 -5.45 12.24 5.82
N PRO A 17 -4.95 12.56 7.03
CA PRO A 17 -3.95 13.61 7.23
C PRO A 17 -2.57 13.16 6.75
N SER A 18 -1.73 14.11 6.33
CA SER A 18 -0.32 13.90 5.96
C SER A 18 0.52 15.13 6.30
N LEU A 19 1.84 14.98 6.45
CA LEU A 19 2.73 16.07 6.80
C LEU A 19 2.99 16.99 5.60
N SER A 20 2.99 16.42 4.40
CA SER A 20 3.16 17.16 3.16
C SER A 20 2.32 16.55 2.02
N GLN A 21 2.06 17.36 0.99
CA GLN A 21 1.40 16.89 -0.23
C GLN A 21 2.21 15.81 -0.96
N ALA A 22 3.53 15.83 -0.85
CA ALA A 22 4.43 14.87 -1.50
C ALA A 22 4.28 13.44 -0.94
N GLU A 23 3.76 13.30 0.29
CA GLU A 23 3.47 12.01 0.93
C GLU A 23 2.16 11.37 0.44
N VAL A 24 1.33 12.12 -0.28
CA VAL A 24 0.11 11.56 -0.87
C VAL A 24 0.47 10.87 -2.17
N LYS A 25 0.33 9.54 -2.19
CA LYS A 25 0.64 8.68 -3.31
C LYS A 25 -0.62 8.07 -3.90
N VAL A 26 -0.54 7.71 -5.17
CA VAL A 26 -1.63 7.08 -5.91
C VAL A 26 -1.13 5.81 -6.57
N SER A 27 -1.89 4.73 -6.46
CA SER A 27 -1.64 3.51 -7.23
C SER A 27 -2.89 3.05 -7.95
N VAL A 28 -2.70 2.36 -9.07
CA VAL A 28 -3.77 1.71 -9.83
C VAL A 28 -3.38 0.24 -9.98
N ASN A 29 -4.24 -0.66 -9.54
CA ASN A 29 -4.00 -2.11 -9.52
C ASN A 29 -2.69 -2.50 -8.83
N GLY A 30 -2.33 -1.79 -7.76
CA GLY A 30 -1.10 -2.01 -6.99
C GLY A 30 0.15 -1.33 -7.57
N ALA A 31 0.12 -0.81 -8.80
CA ALA A 31 1.24 -0.07 -9.39
C ALA A 31 1.18 1.42 -9.01
N GLU A 32 2.23 1.95 -8.40
CA GLU A 32 2.33 3.37 -8.07
C GLU A 32 2.39 4.23 -9.33
N LEU A 33 1.57 5.27 -9.37
CA LEU A 33 1.59 6.24 -10.46
C LEU A 33 2.70 7.28 -10.26
N SER A 34 3.38 7.60 -11.34
CA SER A 34 4.26 8.79 -11.36
C SER A 34 3.46 10.06 -11.05
N THR A 35 4.07 11.00 -10.33
CA THR A 35 3.46 12.30 -10.00
C THR A 35 3.08 13.14 -11.21
N SER A 36 3.61 12.81 -12.40
CA SER A 36 3.18 13.41 -13.68
C SER A 36 1.80 12.93 -14.16
N ASN A 37 1.29 11.82 -13.64
CA ASN A 37 0.04 11.19 -14.04
C ASN A 37 -1.15 11.51 -13.13
N TYR A 38 -0.94 12.35 -12.12
CA TYR A 38 -2.01 12.88 -11.28
C TYR A 38 -1.67 14.28 -10.76
N SER A 39 -2.67 15.00 -10.34
CA SER A 39 -2.53 16.30 -9.67
C SER A 39 -3.34 16.32 -8.39
N ILE A 40 -2.90 17.13 -7.43
CA ILE A 40 -3.59 17.33 -6.16
C ILE A 40 -3.94 18.80 -6.03
N SER A 41 -5.22 19.08 -5.77
CA SER A 41 -5.75 20.43 -5.54
C SER A 41 -6.41 20.55 -4.17
N GLY A 42 -6.42 21.75 -3.60
CA GLY A 42 -7.04 22.00 -2.29
C GLY A 42 -6.45 21.21 -1.13
N TYR A 43 -5.19 20.76 -1.24
CA TYR A 43 -4.51 19.98 -0.22
C TYR A 43 -4.44 20.70 1.12
N GLN A 44 -4.77 20.01 2.20
CA GLN A 44 -4.57 20.44 3.58
C GLN A 44 -3.99 19.28 4.40
N LYS A 45 -3.04 19.58 5.28
CA LYS A 45 -2.39 18.59 6.17
C LYS A 45 -3.38 17.82 7.06
N THR A 46 -4.55 18.39 7.30
CA THR A 46 -5.62 17.79 8.13
C THR A 46 -6.41 16.69 7.44
N GLY A 47 -6.13 16.41 6.17
CA GLY A 47 -6.78 15.32 5.43
C GLY A 47 -7.91 15.79 4.54
N SER A 48 -7.68 16.85 3.78
CA SER A 48 -8.58 17.25 2.70
C SER A 48 -7.80 17.58 1.44
N GLY A 49 -8.49 17.49 0.31
CA GLY A 49 -7.94 17.74 -1.01
C GLY A 49 -8.54 16.78 -2.04
N THR A 50 -8.26 17.07 -3.29
CA THR A 50 -8.75 16.31 -4.43
C THR A 50 -7.60 15.85 -5.28
N VAL A 51 -7.54 14.55 -5.53
CA VAL A 51 -6.63 13.92 -6.51
C VAL A 51 -7.35 13.81 -7.83
N THR A 52 -6.73 14.29 -8.89
CA THR A 52 -7.21 14.11 -10.28
C THR A 52 -6.17 13.30 -11.04
N ILE A 53 -6.56 12.13 -11.52
CA ILE A 53 -5.68 11.24 -12.31
C ILE A 53 -5.83 11.60 -13.78
N SER A 54 -4.73 11.86 -14.48
CA SER A 54 -4.67 12.23 -15.88
C SER A 54 -4.49 11.03 -16.83
N SER A 55 -4.12 9.85 -16.30
CA SER A 55 -4.06 8.61 -17.06
C SER A 55 -5.42 7.92 -17.10
N THR A 56 -5.60 6.99 -18.04
CA THR A 56 -6.84 6.22 -18.17
C THR A 56 -7.01 5.30 -16.95
N VAL A 57 -8.18 5.37 -16.32
CA VAL A 57 -8.64 4.42 -15.29
C VAL A 57 -9.87 3.73 -15.86
N ASN A 58 -9.84 2.41 -15.92
CA ASN A 58 -10.92 1.60 -16.50
C ASN A 58 -11.91 1.13 -15.43
N THR A 59 -13.09 0.74 -15.86
CA THR A 59 -14.05 0.08 -14.96
C THR A 59 -13.46 -1.22 -14.43
N GLY A 60 -13.43 -1.36 -13.09
CA GLY A 60 -12.84 -2.51 -12.42
C GLY A 60 -11.41 -2.29 -11.93
N ASP A 61 -10.75 -1.22 -12.34
CA ASP A 61 -9.46 -0.86 -11.78
C ASP A 61 -9.60 -0.45 -10.30
N ILE A 62 -8.66 -0.92 -9.49
CA ILE A 62 -8.57 -0.56 -8.08
C ILE A 62 -7.64 0.65 -7.94
N VAL A 63 -8.23 1.81 -7.66
CA VAL A 63 -7.48 3.03 -7.36
C VAL A 63 -7.30 3.14 -5.85
N ARG A 64 -6.05 3.27 -5.42
CA ARG A 64 -5.69 3.50 -4.02
C ARG A 64 -5.00 4.84 -3.90
N ILE A 65 -5.48 5.68 -2.98
CA ILE A 65 -4.82 6.91 -2.55
C ILE A 65 -4.36 6.67 -1.13
N TYR A 66 -3.09 6.83 -0.87
CA TYR A 66 -2.49 6.47 0.41
C TYR A 66 -1.42 7.47 0.82
N ARG A 67 -1.06 7.43 2.11
CA ARG A 67 0.08 8.16 2.65
C ARG A 67 1.30 7.27 2.62
N ASP A 68 2.42 7.82 2.21
CA ASP A 68 3.75 7.28 2.39
C ASP A 68 4.61 8.33 3.08
N THR A 69 4.64 8.27 4.42
CA THR A 69 5.34 9.23 5.25
C THR A 69 6.85 9.05 5.09
N ASP A 70 7.51 10.13 4.67
CA ASP A 70 8.97 10.14 4.58
C ASP A 70 9.57 10.19 5.99
N ILE A 71 10.42 9.22 6.30
CA ILE A 71 11.17 9.10 7.56
C ILE A 71 12.70 9.16 7.35
N ALA A 72 13.16 9.51 6.14
CA ALA A 72 14.58 9.63 5.85
C ALA A 72 15.25 10.73 6.67
N SER A 73 14.47 11.75 7.05
CA SER A 73 14.89 12.82 7.95
C SER A 73 13.78 13.14 8.96
N PRO A 74 14.11 13.47 10.21
CA PRO A 74 13.11 13.92 11.16
C PRO A 74 12.57 15.31 10.74
N GLU A 75 11.31 15.61 11.09
CA GLU A 75 10.69 16.93 10.85
C GLU A 75 11.45 18.06 11.54
N ALA A 76 12.09 17.78 12.68
CA ALA A 76 12.94 18.70 13.39
C ALA A 76 14.20 18.02 13.92
N THR A 77 15.35 18.69 13.81
CA THR A 77 16.63 18.28 14.36
C THR A 77 17.03 19.19 15.50
N PHE A 78 17.65 18.63 16.55
CA PHE A 78 18.06 19.36 17.73
C PHE A 78 19.59 19.43 17.79
N ALA A 79 20.13 20.64 17.75
CA ALA A 79 21.57 20.88 17.99
C ALA A 79 21.87 20.92 19.49
N ALA A 80 23.07 20.58 19.89
CA ALA A 80 23.52 20.69 21.29
C ALA A 80 23.35 22.15 21.78
N GLY A 81 22.70 22.32 22.93
CA GLY A 81 22.45 23.65 23.52
C GLY A 81 21.28 24.44 22.91
N ALA A 82 20.60 23.91 21.90
CA ALA A 82 19.41 24.58 21.34
C ALA A 82 18.20 24.41 22.26
N SER A 83 17.31 25.43 22.25
CA SER A 83 16.03 25.33 22.93
C SER A 83 15.12 24.34 22.18
N ILE A 84 14.52 23.38 22.90
CA ILE A 84 13.56 22.44 22.35
C ILE A 84 12.17 23.06 22.42
N LYS A 85 11.50 23.20 21.28
CA LYS A 85 10.11 23.64 21.20
C LYS A 85 9.17 22.44 21.25
N ALA A 86 8.07 22.57 21.98
CA ALA A 86 7.04 21.52 22.04
C ALA A 86 6.50 21.16 20.65
N ALA A 87 6.40 22.14 19.73
CA ALA A 87 5.99 21.88 18.36
C ALA A 87 6.93 20.93 17.60
N ASP A 88 8.24 21.07 17.78
CA ASP A 88 9.24 20.24 17.10
C ASP A 88 9.17 18.78 17.59
N LEU A 89 8.99 18.58 18.90
CA LEU A 89 8.76 17.23 19.46
C LEU A 89 7.46 16.61 18.95
N ASN A 90 6.39 17.40 18.92
CA ASN A 90 5.10 16.94 18.43
C ASN A 90 5.14 16.57 16.95
N ASN A 91 5.86 17.34 16.12
CA ASN A 91 6.02 17.07 14.70
C ASN A 91 6.80 15.76 14.47
N ASN A 92 7.90 15.53 15.19
CA ASN A 92 8.65 14.29 15.11
C ASN A 92 7.81 13.08 15.55
N ASN A 93 7.06 13.21 16.66
CA ASN A 93 6.15 12.16 17.11
C ASN A 93 5.01 11.91 16.10
N GLN A 94 4.50 12.95 15.47
CA GLN A 94 3.45 12.84 14.44
C GLN A 94 3.97 12.07 13.21
N GLN A 95 5.20 12.36 12.76
CA GLN A 95 5.85 11.68 11.65
C GLN A 95 5.96 10.16 11.93
N LEU A 96 6.49 9.80 13.11
CA LEU A 96 6.60 8.39 13.50
C LEU A 96 5.21 7.71 13.62
N ARG A 97 4.24 8.39 14.21
CA ARG A 97 2.88 7.87 14.34
C ARG A 97 2.25 7.62 12.97
N TYR A 98 2.40 8.54 12.04
CA TYR A 98 1.88 8.39 10.69
C TYR A 98 2.52 7.19 9.97
N LYS A 99 3.84 7.01 10.08
CA LYS A 99 4.51 5.86 9.50
C LYS A 99 4.04 4.53 10.10
N LEU A 100 3.80 4.47 11.40
CA LEU A 100 3.29 3.28 12.08
C LEU A 100 1.82 2.96 11.74
N GLU A 101 1.02 3.98 11.38
CA GLU A 101 -0.38 3.81 10.95
C GLU A 101 -0.50 3.31 9.49
N GLU A 102 0.56 3.39 8.71
CA GLU A 102 0.56 2.98 7.31
C GLU A 102 0.43 1.47 7.21
N LYS A 103 -0.43 1.04 6.28
CA LYS A 103 -0.64 -0.39 6.06
C LYS A 103 0.58 -1.01 5.39
N ILE A 104 0.91 -2.23 5.80
CA ILE A 104 1.82 -3.08 5.07
C ILE A 104 1.11 -3.53 3.78
N ASP A 105 1.69 -3.26 2.65
CA ASP A 105 1.26 -3.76 1.35
C ASP A 105 2.35 -4.66 0.73
N GLU A 106 2.08 -5.18 -0.47
CA GLU A 106 3.01 -6.09 -1.14
C GLU A 106 4.41 -5.49 -1.34
N SER A 107 4.52 -4.17 -1.52
CA SER A 107 5.80 -3.49 -1.69
C SER A 107 6.64 -3.44 -0.41
N ASN A 108 6.01 -3.56 0.75
CA ASN A 108 6.67 -3.55 2.05
C ASN A 108 7.08 -4.96 2.52
N ILE A 109 6.65 -6.01 1.81
CA ILE A 109 7.03 -7.38 2.11
C ILE A 109 8.24 -7.74 1.23
N ALA A 110 9.40 -7.87 1.86
CA ALA A 110 10.60 -8.30 1.13
C ALA A 110 10.38 -9.68 0.48
N THR A 111 11.00 -9.90 -0.67
CA THR A 111 10.98 -11.20 -1.32
C THR A 111 11.45 -12.27 -0.34
N GLN A 112 10.67 -13.37 -0.21
CA GLN A 112 10.92 -14.45 0.76
C GLN A 112 10.78 -14.07 2.25
N ALA A 113 10.18 -12.92 2.57
CA ALA A 113 9.92 -12.54 3.96
C ALA A 113 8.88 -13.46 4.65
N VAL A 114 7.99 -14.07 3.87
CA VAL A 114 7.05 -15.07 4.38
C VAL A 114 7.68 -16.46 4.24
N VAL A 115 8.25 -16.96 5.32
CA VAL A 115 8.86 -18.29 5.42
C VAL A 115 7.89 -19.29 6.05
N THR A 116 8.22 -20.59 5.98
CA THR A 116 7.36 -21.66 6.51
C THR A 116 6.94 -21.44 7.96
N ASP A 117 7.87 -20.99 8.82
CA ASP A 117 7.59 -20.72 10.24
C ASP A 117 6.65 -19.54 10.48
N ALA A 118 6.49 -18.66 9.49
CA ALA A 118 5.54 -17.55 9.54
C ALA A 118 4.10 -18.00 9.21
N LEU A 119 3.95 -19.18 8.60
CA LEU A 119 2.67 -19.79 8.28
C LEU A 119 2.32 -20.83 9.35
N ARG A 120 1.35 -20.54 10.20
CA ARG A 120 0.84 -21.54 11.15
C ARG A 120 0.06 -22.63 10.43
N ASP A 121 0.05 -23.82 11.00
CA ASP A 121 -0.77 -24.92 10.51
C ASP A 121 -2.22 -24.49 10.30
N LEU A 122 -2.83 -24.95 9.22
CA LEU A 122 -4.19 -24.65 8.80
C LEU A 122 -4.47 -23.18 8.37
N ASN A 123 -3.45 -22.31 8.32
CA ASN A 123 -3.65 -20.94 7.86
C ASN A 123 -3.84 -20.82 6.34
N VAL A 124 -3.39 -21.80 5.56
CA VAL A 124 -3.63 -21.88 4.12
C VAL A 124 -4.82 -22.82 3.88
N THR A 125 -6.00 -22.25 3.79
CA THR A 125 -7.24 -22.98 3.50
C THR A 125 -7.49 -23.09 2.00
N THR A 126 -8.39 -23.99 1.59
CA THR A 126 -8.78 -24.17 0.19
C THR A 126 -9.22 -22.87 -0.48
N GLU A 127 -9.91 -21.99 0.26
CA GLU A 127 -10.38 -20.69 -0.25
C GLU A 127 -9.25 -19.71 -0.57
N LYS A 128 -8.07 -19.91 0.05
CA LYS A 128 -6.87 -19.08 -0.19
C LYS A 128 -6.03 -19.56 -1.35
N ILE A 129 -6.35 -20.75 -1.88
CA ILE A 129 -5.70 -21.31 -3.06
C ILE A 129 -6.66 -21.13 -4.23
N ALA A 130 -6.33 -20.25 -5.16
CA ALA A 130 -7.16 -20.07 -6.35
C ALA A 130 -7.22 -21.37 -7.17
N ASN A 131 -8.33 -21.60 -7.86
CA ASN A 131 -8.48 -22.74 -8.75
C ASN A 131 -7.34 -22.81 -9.75
N LEU A 132 -6.80 -24.00 -9.97
CA LEU A 132 -5.67 -24.25 -10.88
C LEU A 132 -4.33 -23.62 -10.47
N SER A 133 -4.20 -23.08 -9.26
CA SER A 133 -2.93 -22.51 -8.77
C SER A 133 -1.90 -23.59 -8.42
N VAL A 134 -2.33 -24.81 -8.10
CA VAL A 134 -1.46 -25.96 -7.87
C VAL A 134 -1.45 -26.81 -9.14
N ILE A 135 -0.41 -26.65 -9.94
CA ILE A 135 -0.19 -27.38 -11.20
C ILE A 135 0.91 -28.44 -11.02
N ASN A 136 1.02 -29.38 -11.94
CA ASN A 136 1.98 -30.49 -11.85
C ASN A 136 3.42 -30.06 -11.58
N SER A 137 3.86 -28.94 -12.15
CA SER A 137 5.23 -28.42 -11.92
C SER A 137 5.47 -27.92 -10.49
N LYS A 138 4.41 -27.76 -9.70
CA LYS A 138 4.48 -27.34 -8.29
C LYS A 138 4.36 -28.51 -7.31
N ILE A 139 4.05 -29.69 -7.82
CA ILE A 139 4.00 -30.93 -7.07
C ILE A 139 5.29 -31.69 -7.36
N GLY A 140 6.10 -31.90 -6.31
CA GLY A 140 7.35 -32.65 -6.45
C GLY A 140 7.10 -34.11 -6.86
N PRO A 141 8.08 -34.80 -7.47
CA PRO A 141 8.00 -36.24 -7.69
C PRO A 141 7.66 -36.97 -6.39
N ASP A 142 6.73 -37.93 -6.47
CA ASP A 142 6.27 -38.74 -5.33
C ASP A 142 5.63 -37.97 -4.16
N ALA A 143 5.32 -36.71 -4.34
CA ALA A 143 4.64 -35.90 -3.32
C ALA A 143 3.20 -36.36 -3.05
N VAL A 144 2.55 -36.98 -4.05
CA VAL A 144 1.22 -37.58 -3.94
C VAL A 144 1.39 -39.09 -4.18
N THR A 145 1.34 -39.85 -3.10
CA THR A 145 1.40 -41.34 -3.14
C THR A 145 -0.01 -41.93 -3.07
N ASN A 146 -0.15 -43.22 -3.39
CA ASN A 146 -1.44 -43.91 -3.33
C ASN A 146 -2.11 -43.80 -1.95
N ASP A 147 -1.34 -43.77 -0.86
CA ASP A 147 -1.86 -43.65 0.51
C ASP A 147 -2.46 -42.27 0.79
N LYS A 148 -2.21 -41.27 -0.09
CA LYS A 148 -2.74 -39.91 0.03
C LYS A 148 -3.93 -39.63 -0.89
N ILE A 149 -4.27 -40.60 -1.73
CA ILE A 149 -5.44 -40.57 -2.58
C ILE A 149 -6.48 -41.45 -1.87
N ALA A 150 -7.53 -40.85 -1.34
CA ALA A 150 -8.66 -41.60 -0.79
C ALA A 150 -9.42 -42.28 -1.94
N ASP A 151 -9.73 -43.58 -1.76
CA ASP A 151 -10.62 -44.32 -2.64
C ASP A 151 -12.05 -43.83 -2.58
#